data_e9bec402345b1efbcbb98f4a3a01d9c1
#
_entry.id   e9bec402345b1efbcbb98f4a3a01d9c1
#
_cell.length_a   1.000
_cell.length_b   1.000
_cell.length_c   1.000
_cell.angle_alpha   90.00
_cell.angle_beta   90.00
_cell.angle_gamma   90.00
#
_symmetry.space_group_name_H-M   'P 1'
#
loop_
_entity.id
_entity.type
_entity.pdbx_description
1 polymer ?
#
loop_
_entity_poly.entity_id
_entity_poly.type
_entity_poly.pdbx_seq_one_letter_code
_entity_poly.pdbx_strand_id
1 'polypeptide(L)'
;MQPSTRILAVDVGTGTQDILLFESGKEMENCFKLVMPSPTVIIAERIKQTTKVGKRLLLTGVTMGGGPCHWAARDHALAGYAVAVTPDAARTFDDDLAGVERMGFEIIDDQEAERRAAQNDTVHIEMQDFNAQAILTAFTAFDVDPTVDAIALAAFDHGAAPPGYSDRRFRFDFITETVRRRPSPSAFAYLAQDIPPSLTRLHAVAQSARRYLSLSGSRPDAPLLLMDTGSAAALGSLEDARVREQRESILCNIGNFHTLAFHLRDGEIMGIFEHHTGEIDRARLEELLRKLAQGTLTNEEVFADSGHGALIIKRLHETSTQPGGDLPFLSVTGPRRALLDGSELKPYACTPHGDMMITGCFGLLRALADNNPALAPAIEPALLPAFKLS
;
A
#
# COMPACT_ATOMS: atom_id res chain seq x y z
N MET A 1 9.36 30.83 -17.42
CA MET A 1 8.57 29.62 -17.08
C MET A 1 8.75 29.40 -15.60
N GLN A 2 7.68 29.15 -14.84
CA GLN A 2 7.83 28.70 -13.46
C GLN A 2 8.55 27.36 -13.49
N PRO A 3 9.45 27.06 -12.54
CA PRO A 3 10.08 25.74 -12.44
C PRO A 3 8.99 24.67 -12.30
N SER A 4 9.14 23.56 -13.01
CA SER A 4 8.20 22.44 -12.89
C SER A 4 8.32 21.81 -11.49
N THR A 5 7.18 21.50 -10.88
CA THR A 5 7.14 20.74 -9.62
C THR A 5 7.27 19.26 -9.93
N ARG A 6 8.18 18.57 -9.24
CA ARG A 6 8.48 17.15 -9.44
C ARG A 6 8.13 16.35 -8.18
N ILE A 7 7.34 15.32 -8.33
CA ILE A 7 6.86 14.50 -7.23
C ILE A 7 7.15 13.03 -7.53
N LEU A 8 7.85 12.35 -6.61
CA LEU A 8 8.06 10.92 -6.68
C LEU A 8 6.93 10.21 -5.95
N ALA A 9 6.04 9.56 -6.69
CA ALA A 9 4.98 8.70 -6.15
C ALA A 9 5.37 7.24 -6.31
N VAL A 10 5.35 6.45 -5.21
CA VAL A 10 5.66 5.02 -5.24
C VAL A 10 4.63 4.23 -4.45
N ASP A 11 3.97 3.31 -5.12
CA ASP A 11 3.05 2.35 -4.47
C ASP A 11 3.75 1.00 -4.32
N VAL A 12 3.96 0.59 -3.07
CA VAL A 12 4.64 -0.67 -2.73
C VAL A 12 3.60 -1.73 -2.39
N GLY A 13 3.27 -2.52 -3.41
CA GLY A 13 2.43 -3.72 -3.25
C GLY A 13 3.24 -4.96 -2.86
N THR A 14 2.56 -6.10 -2.71
CA THR A 14 3.23 -7.39 -2.44
C THR A 14 3.91 -7.98 -3.68
N GLY A 15 3.33 -7.77 -4.87
CA GLY A 15 3.85 -8.33 -6.14
C GLY A 15 4.75 -7.38 -6.88
N THR A 16 4.36 -6.12 -6.98
CA THR A 16 5.07 -5.04 -7.67
C THR A 16 5.27 -3.83 -6.77
N GLN A 17 6.22 -3.00 -7.12
CA GLN A 17 6.30 -1.59 -6.74
C GLN A 17 6.13 -0.76 -8.01
N ASP A 18 5.24 0.21 -7.95
CA ASP A 18 4.86 1.05 -9.07
C ASP A 18 5.38 2.46 -8.80
N ILE A 19 6.17 3.00 -9.73
CA ILE A 19 6.94 4.23 -9.54
C ILE A 19 6.52 5.23 -10.62
N LEU A 20 6.09 6.40 -10.20
CA LEU A 20 5.78 7.54 -11.05
C LEU A 20 6.61 8.75 -10.61
N LEU A 21 7.40 9.31 -11.50
CA LEU A 21 7.97 10.63 -11.33
C LEU A 21 7.08 11.64 -12.07
N PHE A 22 6.13 12.21 -11.34
CA PHE A 22 5.26 13.26 -11.84
C PHE A 22 6.03 14.57 -12.04
N GLU A 23 5.73 15.29 -13.12
CA GLU A 23 6.29 16.60 -13.42
C GLU A 23 5.16 17.53 -13.89
N SER A 24 4.90 18.58 -13.12
CA SER A 24 3.82 19.52 -13.44
C SER A 24 4.03 20.19 -14.82
N GLY A 25 2.94 20.32 -15.57
CA GLY A 25 2.98 20.85 -16.93
C GLY A 25 3.32 19.82 -18.03
N LYS A 26 3.57 18.56 -17.65
CA LYS A 26 3.57 17.43 -18.58
C LYS A 26 2.26 16.68 -18.53
N GLU A 27 1.85 16.11 -19.65
CA GLU A 27 0.77 15.13 -19.66
C GLU A 27 1.16 13.91 -18.81
N MET A 28 0.21 13.35 -18.08
CA MET A 28 0.44 12.24 -17.16
C MET A 28 1.08 11.02 -17.87
N GLU A 29 0.69 10.78 -19.11
CA GLU A 29 1.22 9.70 -19.95
C GLU A 29 2.70 9.87 -20.27
N ASN A 30 3.19 11.11 -20.30
CA ASN A 30 4.57 11.47 -20.63
C ASN A 30 5.48 11.58 -19.39
N CYS A 31 4.94 11.40 -18.18
CA CYS A 31 5.72 11.31 -16.96
C CYS A 31 6.52 10.00 -16.92
N PHE A 32 7.68 10.01 -16.25
CA PHE A 32 8.52 8.82 -16.12
C PHE A 32 7.84 7.77 -15.21
N LYS A 33 7.80 6.52 -15.67
CA LYS A 33 7.13 5.43 -14.97
C LYS A 33 7.99 4.17 -14.97
N LEU A 34 8.00 3.45 -13.85
CA LEU A 34 8.58 2.12 -13.74
C LEU A 34 7.62 1.20 -12.96
N VAL A 35 7.48 -0.03 -13.44
CA VAL A 35 6.82 -1.11 -12.70
C VAL A 35 7.85 -2.21 -12.49
N MET A 36 8.16 -2.50 -11.23
CA MET A 36 9.24 -3.41 -10.84
C MET A 36 8.70 -4.49 -9.88
N PRO A 37 9.36 -5.64 -9.74
CA PRO A 37 9.05 -6.56 -8.64
C PRO A 37 9.12 -5.83 -7.30
N SER A 38 8.24 -6.20 -6.38
CA SER A 38 8.22 -5.58 -5.05
C SER A 38 9.48 -5.92 -4.24
N PRO A 39 9.86 -5.07 -3.26
CA PRO A 39 11.00 -5.33 -2.38
C PRO A 39 10.94 -6.69 -1.70
N THR A 40 9.78 -7.10 -1.19
CA THR A 40 9.63 -8.41 -0.53
C THR A 40 9.89 -9.59 -1.49
N VAL A 41 9.50 -9.47 -2.77
CA VAL A 41 9.78 -10.50 -3.79
C VAL A 41 11.27 -10.53 -4.12
N ILE A 42 11.90 -9.37 -4.29
CA ILE A 42 13.36 -9.26 -4.57
C ILE A 42 14.16 -9.88 -3.42
N ILE A 43 13.82 -9.53 -2.18
CA ILE A 43 14.51 -10.05 -1.00
C ILE A 43 14.27 -11.56 -0.84
N ALA A 44 13.04 -12.03 -1.07
CA ALA A 44 12.73 -13.47 -1.05
C ALA A 44 13.61 -14.26 -2.02
N GLU A 45 13.79 -13.75 -3.25
CA GLU A 45 14.63 -14.43 -4.24
C GLU A 45 16.11 -14.43 -3.82
N ARG A 46 16.63 -13.33 -3.26
CA ARG A 46 17.99 -13.27 -2.71
C ARG A 46 18.19 -14.27 -1.56
N ILE A 47 17.21 -14.40 -0.67
CA ILE A 47 17.23 -15.38 0.42
C ILE A 47 17.26 -16.82 -0.13
N LYS A 48 16.40 -17.12 -1.12
CA LYS A 48 16.38 -18.44 -1.77
C LYS A 48 17.72 -18.78 -2.45
N GLN A 49 18.38 -17.81 -3.08
CA GLN A 49 19.71 -18.01 -3.63
C GLN A 49 20.75 -18.25 -2.52
N THR A 50 20.63 -17.55 -1.39
CA THR A 50 21.49 -17.78 -0.21
C THR A 50 21.32 -19.21 0.33
N THR A 51 20.08 -19.70 0.38
CA THR A 51 19.78 -21.09 0.79
C THR A 51 20.41 -22.11 -0.17
N LYS A 52 20.30 -21.89 -1.48
CA LYS A 52 20.88 -22.80 -2.50
C LYS A 52 22.41 -22.94 -2.38
N VAL A 53 23.10 -21.87 -2.00
CA VAL A 53 24.57 -21.90 -1.84
C VAL A 53 25.01 -22.25 -0.41
N GLY A 54 24.07 -22.53 0.51
CA GLY A 54 24.34 -22.99 1.86
C GLY A 54 25.03 -21.97 2.75
N LYS A 55 24.83 -20.68 2.54
CA LYS A 55 25.47 -19.60 3.32
C LYS A 55 24.56 -19.14 4.45
N ARG A 56 25.16 -18.52 5.47
CA ARG A 56 24.44 -17.83 6.55
C ARG A 56 23.74 -16.59 6.00
N LEU A 57 22.62 -16.24 6.61
CA LEU A 57 21.84 -15.06 6.27
C LEU A 57 21.97 -14.00 7.37
N LEU A 58 22.28 -12.78 6.99
CA LEU A 58 22.22 -11.60 7.83
C LEU A 58 21.21 -10.61 7.27
N LEU A 59 20.20 -10.28 8.06
CA LEU A 59 19.14 -9.31 7.72
C LEU A 59 19.29 -8.07 8.59
N THR A 60 19.46 -6.91 7.97
CA THR A 60 19.54 -5.61 8.64
C THR A 60 18.57 -4.64 7.99
N GLY A 61 18.57 -3.39 8.42
CA GLY A 61 17.70 -2.34 7.87
C GLY A 61 16.48 -2.11 8.75
N VAL A 62 15.31 -1.93 8.13
CA VAL A 62 14.09 -1.53 8.83
C VAL A 62 12.96 -2.52 8.61
N THR A 63 11.89 -2.38 9.41
CA THR A 63 10.62 -3.10 9.19
C THR A 63 10.12 -2.86 7.77
N MET A 64 9.72 -3.96 7.11
CA MET A 64 9.15 -3.93 5.77
C MET A 64 8.01 -4.94 5.62
N GLY A 65 7.39 -4.99 4.44
CA GLY A 65 6.39 -6.01 4.13
C GLY A 65 6.95 -7.42 4.18
N GLY A 66 6.35 -8.27 5.00
CA GLY A 66 6.65 -9.70 5.09
C GLY A 66 6.19 -10.49 3.87
N GLY A 67 5.39 -11.54 4.08
CA GLY A 67 4.92 -12.41 2.99
C GLY A 67 6.05 -13.20 2.32
N PRO A 68 6.37 -12.95 1.04
CA PRO A 68 7.41 -13.70 0.33
C PRO A 68 8.76 -13.77 1.04
N CYS A 69 9.27 -12.65 1.57
CA CYS A 69 10.57 -12.65 2.27
C CYS A 69 10.51 -13.35 3.62
N HIS A 70 9.38 -13.25 4.35
CA HIS A 70 9.16 -13.97 5.60
C HIS A 70 9.21 -15.50 5.35
N TRP A 71 8.46 -15.97 4.35
CA TRP A 71 8.46 -17.42 4.05
C TRP A 71 9.83 -17.91 3.63
N ALA A 72 10.54 -17.15 2.79
CA ALA A 72 11.88 -17.53 2.35
C ALA A 72 12.89 -17.57 3.51
N ALA A 73 12.83 -16.62 4.45
CA ALA A 73 13.71 -16.61 5.63
C ALA A 73 13.40 -17.78 6.59
N ARG A 74 12.12 -18.07 6.82
CA ARG A 74 11.70 -19.23 7.60
C ARG A 74 12.16 -20.54 6.95
N ASP A 75 11.98 -20.69 5.65
CA ASP A 75 12.41 -21.90 4.92
C ASP A 75 13.94 -22.05 4.96
N HIS A 76 14.69 -20.95 4.94
CA HIS A 76 16.14 -20.94 5.10
C HIS A 76 16.56 -21.48 6.49
N ALA A 77 15.91 -21.01 7.56
CA ALA A 77 16.15 -21.51 8.92
C ALA A 77 15.75 -22.99 9.08
N LEU A 78 14.59 -23.40 8.51
CA LEU A 78 14.12 -24.78 8.52
C LEU A 78 15.07 -25.73 7.73
N ALA A 79 15.79 -25.22 6.74
CA ALA A 79 16.84 -25.96 6.05
C ALA A 79 18.14 -26.11 6.86
N GLY A 80 18.18 -25.58 8.09
CA GLY A 80 19.30 -25.69 9.02
C GLY A 80 20.37 -24.62 8.87
N TYR A 81 20.10 -23.54 8.12
CA TYR A 81 21.03 -22.43 7.96
C TYR A 81 20.75 -21.31 8.95
N ALA A 82 21.80 -20.68 9.46
CA ALA A 82 21.68 -19.61 10.44
C ALA A 82 21.10 -18.34 9.82
N VAL A 83 20.15 -17.73 10.53
CA VAL A 83 19.57 -16.40 10.24
C VAL A 83 19.89 -15.50 11.41
N ALA A 84 20.65 -14.44 11.16
CA ALA A 84 20.87 -13.33 12.09
C ALA A 84 20.10 -12.11 11.61
N VAL A 85 19.49 -11.37 12.55
CA VAL A 85 18.63 -10.23 12.21
C VAL A 85 18.77 -9.11 13.25
N THR A 86 18.81 -7.84 12.79
CA THR A 86 18.77 -6.69 13.70
C THR A 86 17.33 -6.43 14.19
N PRO A 87 17.13 -5.79 15.36
CA PRO A 87 15.80 -5.64 15.97
C PRO A 87 14.76 -4.98 15.05
N ASP A 88 15.13 -3.94 14.30
CA ASP A 88 14.19 -3.25 13.40
C ASP A 88 13.81 -4.12 12.20
N ALA A 89 14.77 -4.84 11.60
CA ALA A 89 14.50 -5.79 10.53
C ALA A 89 13.69 -7.00 11.02
N ALA A 90 13.89 -7.44 12.27
CA ALA A 90 13.18 -8.55 12.89
C ALA A 90 11.67 -8.33 12.97
N ARG A 91 11.22 -7.08 13.15
CA ARG A 91 9.80 -6.71 13.17
C ARG A 91 9.06 -6.93 11.84
N THR A 92 9.77 -7.24 10.77
CA THR A 92 9.18 -7.74 9.52
C THR A 92 8.54 -9.11 9.69
N PHE A 93 9.01 -9.90 10.64
CA PHE A 93 8.59 -11.29 10.87
C PHE A 93 7.57 -11.42 11.99
N ASP A 94 7.74 -10.65 13.05
CA ASP A 94 6.83 -10.57 14.19
C ASP A 94 7.14 -9.29 14.98
N ASP A 95 6.11 -8.55 15.41
CA ASP A 95 6.27 -7.38 16.28
C ASP A 95 6.83 -7.78 17.66
N ASP A 96 6.52 -8.99 18.15
CA ASP A 96 7.14 -9.60 19.32
C ASP A 96 8.46 -10.27 18.96
N LEU A 97 9.58 -9.65 19.35
CA LEU A 97 10.92 -10.19 19.07
C LEU A 97 11.14 -11.60 19.62
N ALA A 98 10.47 -11.96 20.74
CA ALA A 98 10.50 -13.33 21.23
C ALA A 98 9.82 -14.32 20.26
N GLY A 99 8.86 -13.86 19.46
CA GLY A 99 8.28 -14.60 18.34
C GLY A 99 9.31 -14.90 17.27
N VAL A 100 10.12 -13.92 16.92
CA VAL A 100 11.20 -14.06 15.92
C VAL A 100 12.28 -15.07 16.39
N GLU A 101 12.66 -15.01 17.67
CA GLU A 101 13.59 -15.99 18.26
C GLU A 101 13.01 -17.42 18.23
N ARG A 102 11.68 -17.58 18.49
CA ARG A 102 11.01 -18.89 18.37
C ARG A 102 11.01 -19.45 16.93
N MET A 103 11.15 -18.59 15.91
CA MET A 103 11.36 -19.03 14.53
C MET A 103 12.77 -19.54 14.24
N GLY A 104 13.67 -19.49 15.23
CA GLY A 104 15.07 -19.89 15.09
C GLY A 104 15.99 -18.80 14.56
N PHE A 105 15.56 -17.55 14.59
CA PHE A 105 16.39 -16.40 14.19
C PHE A 105 17.16 -15.86 15.40
N GLU A 106 18.40 -15.47 15.19
CA GLU A 106 19.24 -14.84 16.19
C GLU A 106 19.15 -13.32 16.08
N ILE A 107 18.63 -12.65 17.12
CA ILE A 107 18.58 -11.20 17.19
C ILE A 107 19.93 -10.68 17.64
N ILE A 108 20.56 -9.81 16.85
CA ILE A 108 21.88 -9.24 17.11
C ILE A 108 21.84 -7.72 17.03
N ASP A 109 22.77 -7.06 17.71
CA ASP A 109 22.95 -5.62 17.60
C ASP A 109 23.67 -5.20 16.30
N ASP A 110 23.68 -3.90 16.04
CA ASP A 110 24.29 -3.35 14.82
C ASP A 110 25.81 -3.58 14.77
N GLN A 111 26.50 -3.59 15.90
CA GLN A 111 27.94 -3.82 15.96
C GLN A 111 28.28 -5.28 15.59
N GLU A 112 27.48 -6.23 16.05
CA GLU A 112 27.62 -7.64 15.66
C GLU A 112 27.23 -7.83 14.18
N ALA A 113 26.21 -7.12 13.71
CA ALA A 113 25.80 -7.15 12.32
C ALA A 113 26.92 -6.69 11.38
N GLU A 114 27.60 -5.58 11.69
CA GLU A 114 28.76 -5.11 10.93
C GLU A 114 29.89 -6.15 10.89
N ARG A 115 30.18 -6.81 12.01
CA ARG A 115 31.19 -7.87 12.07
C ARG A 115 30.83 -9.07 11.20
N ARG A 116 29.55 -9.50 11.22
CA ARG A 116 29.07 -10.64 10.40
C ARG A 116 28.97 -10.30 8.92
N ALA A 117 28.63 -9.07 8.57
CA ALA A 117 28.57 -8.62 7.18
C ALA A 117 29.93 -8.75 6.46
N ALA A 118 31.04 -8.68 7.19
CA ALA A 118 32.39 -8.84 6.67
C ALA A 118 32.82 -10.30 6.47
N GLN A 119 32.02 -11.28 6.89
CA GLN A 119 32.36 -12.70 6.81
C GLN A 119 32.03 -13.28 5.42
N ASN A 120 32.95 -14.07 4.85
CA ASN A 120 32.78 -14.64 3.51
C ASN A 120 31.66 -15.70 3.38
N ASP A 121 31.24 -16.30 4.48
CA ASP A 121 30.18 -17.31 4.55
C ASP A 121 28.79 -16.73 4.87
N THR A 122 28.69 -15.41 4.97
CA THR A 122 27.47 -14.67 5.26
C THR A 122 27.02 -13.85 4.06
N VAL A 123 25.75 -13.95 3.73
CA VAL A 123 25.08 -13.06 2.76
C VAL A 123 24.29 -12.01 3.52
N HIS A 124 24.69 -10.77 3.36
CA HIS A 124 24.02 -9.62 3.96
C HIS A 124 22.95 -9.06 3.03
N ILE A 125 21.73 -8.87 3.57
CA ILE A 125 20.58 -8.27 2.89
C ILE A 125 20.02 -7.15 3.78
N GLU A 126 20.01 -5.93 3.25
CA GLU A 126 19.32 -4.80 3.86
C GLU A 126 17.82 -4.87 3.52
N MET A 127 16.97 -4.86 4.55
CA MET A 127 15.52 -4.92 4.44
C MET A 127 14.92 -3.53 4.45
N GLN A 128 14.08 -3.24 3.45
CA GLN A 128 13.36 -1.97 3.31
C GLN A 128 12.30 -2.07 2.22
N ASP A 129 11.17 -1.37 2.39
CA ASP A 129 10.12 -1.28 1.36
C ASP A 129 10.45 -0.27 0.26
N PHE A 130 11.23 0.76 0.58
CA PHE A 130 11.60 1.81 -0.36
C PHE A 130 13.12 1.86 -0.49
N ASN A 131 13.63 1.32 -1.60
CA ASN A 131 15.07 1.29 -1.87
C ASN A 131 15.49 2.53 -2.67
N ALA A 132 15.90 3.58 -1.96
CA ALA A 132 16.33 4.84 -2.53
C ALA A 132 17.46 4.65 -3.56
N GLN A 133 18.46 3.82 -3.25
CA GLN A 133 19.61 3.61 -4.13
C GLN A 133 19.23 2.94 -5.46
N ALA A 134 18.30 1.96 -5.41
CA ALA A 134 17.84 1.28 -6.62
C ALA A 134 17.09 2.24 -7.55
N ILE A 135 16.21 3.10 -7.00
CA ILE A 135 15.48 4.11 -7.76
C ILE A 135 16.41 5.14 -8.38
N LEU A 136 17.37 5.65 -7.59
CA LEU A 136 18.39 6.59 -8.08
C LEU A 136 19.25 5.98 -9.19
N THR A 137 19.63 4.71 -9.06
CA THR A 137 20.38 3.99 -10.09
C THR A 137 19.57 3.88 -11.39
N ALA A 138 18.26 3.57 -11.28
CA ALA A 138 17.39 3.52 -12.45
C ALA A 138 17.27 4.89 -13.11
N PHE A 139 17.06 5.96 -12.33
CA PHE A 139 16.99 7.33 -12.88
C PHE A 139 18.28 7.72 -13.59
N THR A 140 19.43 7.47 -12.96
CA THR A 140 20.74 7.73 -13.56
C THR A 140 20.95 6.96 -14.87
N ALA A 141 20.49 5.69 -14.93
CA ALA A 141 20.64 4.87 -16.13
C ALA A 141 19.85 5.41 -17.35
N PHE A 142 18.85 6.25 -17.12
CA PHE A 142 18.03 6.89 -18.15
C PHE A 142 18.23 8.40 -18.24
N ASP A 143 19.31 8.94 -17.65
CA ASP A 143 19.60 10.39 -17.59
C ASP A 143 18.43 11.24 -17.03
N VAL A 144 17.64 10.65 -16.10
CA VAL A 144 16.55 11.34 -15.41
C VAL A 144 17.10 12.05 -14.18
N ASP A 145 16.86 13.36 -14.07
CA ASP A 145 17.21 14.11 -12.86
C ASP A 145 16.44 13.56 -11.66
N PRO A 146 17.14 13.13 -10.58
CA PRO A 146 16.50 12.50 -9.42
C PRO A 146 15.92 13.49 -8.40
N THR A 147 16.15 14.81 -8.57
CA THR A 147 15.68 15.81 -7.60
C THR A 147 14.16 15.92 -7.61
N VAL A 148 13.54 16.02 -6.43
CA VAL A 148 12.08 16.11 -6.27
C VAL A 148 11.70 17.16 -5.24
N ASP A 149 10.50 17.74 -5.40
CA ASP A 149 9.91 18.71 -4.48
C ASP A 149 9.06 18.05 -3.39
N ALA A 150 8.61 16.81 -3.61
CA ALA A 150 7.89 16.00 -2.63
C ALA A 150 8.00 14.51 -2.96
N ILE A 151 7.72 13.67 -1.96
CA ILE A 151 7.60 12.22 -2.13
C ILE A 151 6.24 11.79 -1.55
N ALA A 152 5.51 10.92 -2.27
CA ALA A 152 4.29 10.28 -1.81
C ALA A 152 4.45 8.76 -1.93
N LEU A 153 4.28 8.02 -0.82
CA LEU A 153 4.54 6.59 -0.77
C LEU A 153 3.33 5.84 -0.21
N ALA A 154 3.01 4.71 -0.82
CA ALA A 154 2.02 3.80 -0.28
C ALA A 154 2.65 2.47 0.10
N ALA A 155 2.23 1.94 1.24
CA ALA A 155 2.52 0.59 1.70
C ALA A 155 1.38 0.09 2.60
N PHE A 156 1.18 -1.22 2.63
CA PHE A 156 0.20 -1.82 3.55
C PHE A 156 0.79 -1.87 4.96
N ASP A 157 0.07 -1.36 5.96
CA ASP A 157 0.49 -1.41 7.36
C ASP A 157 -0.66 -1.90 8.25
N HIS A 158 -0.51 -3.06 8.90
CA HIS A 158 -1.52 -3.56 9.85
C HIS A 158 -1.63 -2.68 11.10
N GLY A 159 -0.56 -1.95 11.40
CA GLY A 159 -0.33 -1.35 12.71
C GLY A 159 0.19 -2.38 13.72
N ALA A 160 0.99 -1.92 14.67
CA ALA A 160 1.48 -2.72 15.79
C ALA A 160 0.38 -2.88 16.86
N ALA A 161 -0.28 -4.03 16.87
CA ALA A 161 -1.32 -4.33 17.85
C ALA A 161 -0.72 -4.52 19.26
N PRO A 162 -1.43 -4.11 20.33
CA PRO A 162 -1.00 -4.43 21.69
C PRO A 162 -0.91 -5.94 21.93
N PRO A 163 0.00 -6.41 22.81
CA PRO A 163 0.12 -7.83 23.11
C PRO A 163 -1.22 -8.49 23.49
N GLY A 164 -1.53 -9.60 22.83
CA GLY A 164 -2.79 -10.34 23.03
C GLY A 164 -4.01 -9.77 22.31
N TYR A 165 -3.87 -8.70 21.56
CA TYR A 165 -4.92 -8.19 20.68
C TYR A 165 -4.73 -8.74 19.26
N SER A 166 -5.83 -9.04 18.56
CA SER A 166 -5.77 -9.56 17.19
C SER A 166 -5.36 -8.47 16.20
N ASP A 167 -4.32 -8.69 15.39
CA ASP A 167 -3.85 -7.76 14.34
C ASP A 167 -4.96 -7.40 13.36
N ARG A 168 -5.80 -8.38 12.98
CA ARG A 168 -6.94 -8.14 12.08
C ARG A 168 -7.97 -7.20 12.71
N ARG A 169 -8.27 -7.36 14.02
CA ARG A 169 -9.17 -6.45 14.74
C ARG A 169 -8.55 -5.08 14.87
N PHE A 170 -7.30 -5.01 15.30
CA PHE A 170 -6.58 -3.74 15.46
C PHE A 170 -6.57 -2.94 14.16
N ARG A 171 -6.24 -3.59 13.06
CA ARG A 171 -6.29 -3.00 11.72
C ARG A 171 -7.67 -2.43 11.41
N PHE A 172 -8.74 -3.20 11.65
CA PHE A 172 -10.07 -2.77 11.27
C PHE A 172 -10.67 -1.73 12.24
N ASP A 173 -10.30 -1.77 13.51
CA ASP A 173 -10.63 -0.71 14.48
C ASP A 173 -9.98 0.62 14.05
N PHE A 174 -8.72 0.58 13.61
CA PHE A 174 -8.02 1.74 13.05
C PHE A 174 -8.72 2.29 11.80
N ILE A 175 -9.11 1.43 10.86
CA ILE A 175 -9.89 1.80 9.67
C ILE A 175 -11.20 2.46 10.09
N THR A 176 -11.92 1.85 11.03
CA THR A 176 -13.21 2.35 11.55
C THR A 176 -13.08 3.74 12.14
N GLU A 177 -12.06 3.97 12.98
CA GLU A 177 -11.81 5.27 13.58
C GLU A 177 -11.46 6.33 12.53
N THR A 178 -10.58 5.99 11.58
CA THR A 178 -10.17 6.86 10.48
C THR A 178 -11.36 7.32 9.65
N VAL A 179 -12.20 6.39 9.22
CA VAL A 179 -13.38 6.66 8.39
C VAL A 179 -14.44 7.46 9.15
N ARG A 180 -14.66 7.18 10.44
CA ARG A 180 -15.61 7.95 11.28
C ARG A 180 -15.17 9.40 11.47
N ARG A 181 -13.87 9.65 11.54
CA ARG A 181 -13.31 11.00 11.66
C ARG A 181 -13.39 11.78 10.34
N ARG A 182 -13.07 11.15 9.21
CA ARG A 182 -13.13 11.73 7.87
C ARG A 182 -13.53 10.65 6.87
N PRO A 183 -14.79 10.64 6.38
CA PRO A 183 -15.29 9.59 5.49
C PRO A 183 -14.83 9.79 4.03
N SER A 184 -13.52 9.81 3.81
CA SER A 184 -12.89 9.97 2.51
C SER A 184 -11.72 9.00 2.35
N PRO A 185 -11.48 8.42 1.17
CA PRO A 185 -10.31 7.57 0.93
C PRO A 185 -8.98 8.28 1.21
N SER A 186 -8.88 9.60 1.01
CA SER A 186 -7.68 10.39 1.35
C SER A 186 -7.45 10.56 2.86
N ALA A 187 -8.39 10.10 3.72
CA ALA A 187 -8.20 10.08 5.17
C ALA A 187 -7.11 9.11 5.64
N PHE A 188 -6.74 8.14 4.80
CA PHE A 188 -5.68 7.16 5.06
C PHE A 188 -4.29 7.64 4.65
N ALA A 189 -4.15 8.91 4.30
CA ALA A 189 -2.89 9.55 3.98
C ALA A 189 -2.44 10.49 5.12
N TYR A 190 -1.14 10.43 5.43
CA TYR A 190 -0.51 11.17 6.52
C TYR A 190 0.74 11.88 6.00
N LEU A 191 0.94 13.14 6.37
CA LEU A 191 2.28 13.72 6.27
C LEU A 191 3.20 13.02 7.27
N ALA A 192 4.49 12.94 6.97
CA ALA A 192 5.43 12.12 7.75
C ALA A 192 5.49 12.44 9.25
N GLN A 193 5.19 13.69 9.64
CA GLN A 193 5.12 14.12 11.03
C GLN A 193 3.79 13.73 11.72
N ASP A 194 2.77 13.35 10.95
CA ASP A 194 1.41 13.07 11.43
C ASP A 194 1.07 11.58 11.40
N ILE A 195 2.05 10.71 11.05
CA ILE A 195 1.86 9.26 11.00
C ILE A 195 1.52 8.76 12.42
N PRO A 196 0.39 8.05 12.61
CA PRO A 196 0.07 7.44 13.90
C PRO A 196 1.19 6.52 14.40
N PRO A 197 1.56 6.58 15.70
CA PRO A 197 2.67 5.78 16.24
C PRO A 197 2.53 4.26 16.03
N SER A 198 1.30 3.76 15.93
CA SER A 198 1.02 2.35 15.67
C SER A 198 1.34 1.91 14.24
N LEU A 199 1.45 2.82 13.27
CA LEU A 199 1.78 2.50 11.89
C LEU A 199 3.30 2.42 11.68
N THR A 200 3.91 1.39 12.27
CA THR A 200 5.37 1.23 12.37
C THR A 200 6.05 1.05 11.02
N ARG A 201 5.40 0.35 10.09
CA ARG A 201 5.90 0.15 8.73
C ARG A 201 5.90 1.47 7.93
N LEU A 202 4.87 2.31 8.05
CA LEU A 202 4.85 3.61 7.41
C LEU A 202 5.94 4.54 7.97
N HIS A 203 6.26 4.46 9.27
CA HIS A 203 7.41 5.17 9.84
C HIS A 203 8.73 4.70 9.23
N ALA A 204 8.93 3.39 9.04
CA ALA A 204 10.12 2.83 8.41
C ALA A 204 10.27 3.26 6.94
N VAL A 205 9.15 3.28 6.20
CA VAL A 205 9.12 3.79 4.81
C VAL A 205 9.46 5.28 4.76
N ALA A 206 8.94 6.09 5.69
CA ALA A 206 9.27 7.52 5.78
C ALA A 206 10.77 7.75 6.07
N GLN A 207 11.37 6.91 6.92
CA GLN A 207 12.81 6.95 7.19
C GLN A 207 13.63 6.67 5.91
N SER A 208 13.26 5.64 5.16
CA SER A 208 13.89 5.30 3.88
C SER A 208 13.73 6.41 2.83
N ALA A 209 12.57 7.09 2.80
CA ALA A 209 12.31 8.22 1.93
C ALA A 209 13.19 9.44 2.23
N ARG A 210 13.46 9.73 3.52
CA ARG A 210 14.40 10.79 3.90
C ARG A 210 15.82 10.53 3.38
N ARG A 211 16.21 9.24 3.36
CA ARG A 211 17.49 8.84 2.74
C ARG A 211 17.53 9.17 1.23
N TYR A 212 16.41 8.97 0.52
CA TYR A 212 16.31 9.36 -0.89
C TYR A 212 16.53 10.88 -1.07
N LEU A 213 15.86 11.73 -0.28
CA LEU A 213 16.02 13.18 -0.37
C LEU A 213 17.49 13.59 -0.19
N SER A 214 18.19 12.99 0.77
CA SER A 214 19.61 13.25 0.99
C SER A 214 20.49 12.82 -0.18
N LEU A 215 20.24 11.66 -0.77
CA LEU A 215 21.06 11.09 -1.84
C LEU A 215 20.78 11.74 -3.20
N SER A 216 19.57 12.19 -3.47
CA SER A 216 19.15 12.81 -4.73
C SER A 216 19.55 14.28 -4.85
N GLY A 217 19.98 14.92 -3.76
CA GLY A 217 20.20 16.37 -3.71
C GLY A 217 18.90 17.18 -3.61
N SER A 218 17.78 16.53 -3.31
CA SER A 218 16.51 17.21 -3.02
C SER A 218 16.56 17.95 -1.70
N ARG A 219 15.60 18.86 -1.48
CA ARG A 219 15.51 19.57 -0.20
C ARG A 219 15.24 18.59 0.94
N PRO A 220 15.99 18.64 2.06
CA PRO A 220 15.79 17.74 3.19
C PRO A 220 14.41 17.87 3.86
N ASP A 221 13.79 19.02 3.74
CA ASP A 221 12.45 19.37 4.29
C ASP A 221 11.31 19.18 3.27
N ALA A 222 11.59 18.57 2.11
CA ALA A 222 10.57 18.28 1.12
C ALA A 222 9.44 17.44 1.75
N PRO A 223 8.17 17.77 1.47
CA PRO A 223 7.03 17.04 2.01
C PRO A 223 7.09 15.55 1.70
N LEU A 224 6.84 14.73 2.72
CA LEU A 224 6.67 13.28 2.61
C LEU A 224 5.23 12.94 3.00
N LEU A 225 4.50 12.27 2.10
CA LEU A 225 3.18 11.74 2.37
C LEU A 225 3.23 10.22 2.34
N LEU A 226 2.66 9.57 3.35
CA LEU A 226 2.55 8.11 3.48
C LEU A 226 1.07 7.73 3.46
N MET A 227 0.73 6.62 2.79
CA MET A 227 -0.66 6.17 2.66
C MET A 227 -0.74 4.64 2.68
N ASP A 228 -1.91 4.11 3.05
CA ASP A 228 -2.23 2.69 2.84
C ASP A 228 -2.42 2.39 1.35
N THR A 229 -1.76 1.33 0.84
CA THR A 229 -1.75 0.98 -0.60
C THR A 229 -3.15 0.64 -1.13
N GLY A 230 -3.99 -0.05 -0.34
CA GLY A 230 -5.37 -0.37 -0.76
C GLY A 230 -6.21 0.90 -0.93
N SER A 231 -6.06 1.85 -0.03
CA SER A 231 -6.72 3.15 -0.10
C SER A 231 -6.15 4.03 -1.21
N ALA A 232 -4.84 3.97 -1.47
CA ALA A 232 -4.21 4.66 -2.60
C ALA A 232 -4.76 4.14 -3.94
N ALA A 233 -4.87 2.82 -4.11
CA ALA A 233 -5.47 2.22 -5.30
C ALA A 233 -6.95 2.62 -5.47
N ALA A 234 -7.74 2.64 -4.39
CA ALA A 234 -9.14 3.07 -4.43
C ALA A 234 -9.26 4.56 -4.82
N LEU A 235 -8.46 5.42 -4.18
CA LEU A 235 -8.44 6.86 -4.49
C LEU A 235 -7.99 7.12 -5.94
N GLY A 236 -6.99 6.37 -6.42
CA GLY A 236 -6.50 6.44 -7.80
C GLY A 236 -7.53 5.98 -8.83
N SER A 237 -8.43 5.06 -8.46
CA SER A 237 -9.54 4.65 -9.34
C SER A 237 -10.48 5.81 -9.67
N LEU A 238 -10.56 6.84 -8.81
CA LEU A 238 -11.34 8.06 -9.06
C LEU A 238 -10.68 8.98 -10.09
N GLU A 239 -9.47 8.72 -10.55
CA GLU A 239 -8.82 9.42 -11.65
C GLU A 239 -9.14 8.79 -13.02
N ASP A 240 -10.01 7.78 -13.07
CA ASP A 240 -10.68 7.32 -14.27
C ASP A 240 -11.97 8.13 -14.47
N ALA A 241 -12.12 8.79 -15.63
CA ALA A 241 -13.25 9.67 -15.92
C ALA A 241 -14.60 8.94 -15.76
N ARG A 242 -14.68 7.69 -16.20
CA ARG A 242 -15.91 6.89 -16.12
C ARG A 242 -16.30 6.57 -14.67
N VAL A 243 -15.32 6.39 -13.81
CA VAL A 243 -15.55 6.18 -12.36
C VAL A 243 -15.93 7.51 -11.69
N ARG A 244 -15.22 8.58 -12.06
CA ARG A 244 -15.45 9.93 -11.50
C ARG A 244 -16.84 10.47 -11.79
N GLU A 245 -17.42 10.16 -12.96
CA GLU A 245 -18.76 10.56 -13.35
C GLU A 245 -19.88 9.94 -12.51
N GLN A 246 -19.57 8.85 -11.78
CA GLN A 246 -20.56 8.16 -10.97
C GLN A 246 -20.80 8.89 -9.65
N ARG A 247 -22.05 9.25 -9.40
CA ARG A 247 -22.45 9.81 -8.10
C ARG A 247 -22.30 8.80 -6.97
N GLU A 248 -22.53 7.51 -7.29
CA GLU A 248 -22.46 6.40 -6.36
C GLU A 248 -21.68 5.25 -7.01
N SER A 249 -20.67 4.73 -6.30
CA SER A 249 -19.81 3.66 -6.81
C SER A 249 -19.27 2.78 -5.71
N ILE A 250 -18.92 1.55 -6.06
CA ILE A 250 -18.08 0.68 -5.24
C ILE A 250 -16.70 0.65 -5.88
N LEU A 251 -15.68 1.02 -5.11
CA LEU A 251 -14.27 0.92 -5.51
C LEU A 251 -13.68 -0.31 -4.84
N CYS A 252 -13.33 -1.33 -5.60
CA CYS A 252 -12.82 -2.60 -5.08
C CYS A 252 -11.39 -2.84 -5.58
N ASN A 253 -10.42 -2.74 -4.69
CA ASN A 253 -9.04 -3.16 -4.95
C ASN A 253 -8.87 -4.63 -4.54
N ILE A 254 -8.65 -5.52 -5.52
CA ILE A 254 -8.42 -6.94 -5.29
C ILE A 254 -6.91 -7.20 -5.37
N GLY A 255 -6.23 -6.98 -4.26
CA GLY A 255 -4.79 -7.12 -4.12
C GLY A 255 -4.33 -8.58 -4.03
N ASN A 256 -3.01 -8.82 -3.96
CA ASN A 256 -2.47 -10.16 -3.81
C ASN A 256 -2.86 -10.81 -2.48
N PHE A 257 -2.89 -10.06 -1.38
CA PHE A 257 -3.21 -10.56 -0.04
C PHE A 257 -4.49 -10.00 0.54
N HIS A 258 -4.83 -8.74 0.21
CA HIS A 258 -6.00 -8.06 0.76
C HIS A 258 -6.92 -7.56 -0.34
N THR A 259 -8.21 -7.76 -0.14
CA THR A 259 -9.30 -7.15 -0.91
C THR A 259 -9.92 -6.06 -0.05
N LEU A 260 -9.87 -4.82 -0.52
CA LEU A 260 -10.44 -3.65 0.14
C LEU A 260 -11.50 -3.03 -0.77
N ALA A 261 -12.71 -2.86 -0.25
CA ALA A 261 -13.81 -2.26 -1.01
C ALA A 261 -14.44 -1.09 -0.25
N PHE A 262 -14.58 0.03 -0.95
CA PHE A 262 -15.28 1.22 -0.49
C PHE A 262 -16.59 1.38 -1.23
N HIS A 263 -17.68 1.64 -0.54
CA HIS A 263 -18.91 2.15 -1.10
C HIS A 263 -18.90 3.68 -0.94
N LEU A 264 -18.87 4.41 -2.04
CA LEU A 264 -18.83 5.87 -2.06
C LEU A 264 -20.14 6.44 -2.62
N ARG A 265 -20.55 7.58 -2.06
CA ARG A 265 -21.58 8.45 -2.63
C ARG A 265 -21.13 9.92 -2.52
N ASP A 266 -21.16 10.64 -3.63
CA ASP A 266 -20.69 12.03 -3.71
C ASP A 266 -19.24 12.22 -3.15
N GLY A 267 -18.36 11.20 -3.28
CA GLY A 267 -16.99 11.18 -2.76
C GLY A 267 -16.85 10.81 -1.30
N GLU A 268 -17.94 10.65 -0.55
CA GLU A 268 -17.92 10.22 0.86
C GLU A 268 -18.06 8.70 0.99
N ILE A 269 -17.35 8.11 1.95
CA ILE A 269 -17.45 6.68 2.29
C ILE A 269 -18.77 6.44 3.02
N MET A 270 -19.63 5.61 2.43
CA MET A 270 -20.88 5.09 3.01
C MET A 270 -20.65 3.78 3.75
N GLY A 271 -19.70 2.98 3.27
CA GLY A 271 -19.31 1.72 3.86
C GLY A 271 -17.96 1.25 3.32
N ILE A 272 -17.34 0.32 4.05
CA ILE A 272 -16.04 -0.26 3.73
C ILE A 272 -15.97 -1.68 4.27
N PHE A 273 -15.29 -2.58 3.57
CA PHE A 273 -14.82 -3.85 4.14
C PHE A 273 -13.40 -4.18 3.67
N GLU A 274 -12.70 -4.96 4.48
CA GLU A 274 -11.40 -5.55 4.13
C GLU A 274 -11.40 -7.05 4.41
N HIS A 275 -10.87 -7.83 3.44
CA HIS A 275 -10.80 -9.29 3.52
C HIS A 275 -9.46 -9.80 2.99
N HIS A 276 -9.04 -11.01 3.42
CA HIS A 276 -7.90 -11.67 2.79
C HIS A 276 -8.28 -12.24 1.42
N THR A 277 -7.57 -11.85 0.38
CA THR A 277 -7.85 -12.28 -1.00
C THR A 277 -7.72 -13.81 -1.18
N GLY A 278 -6.82 -14.44 -0.42
CA GLY A 278 -6.60 -15.89 -0.49
C GLY A 278 -7.71 -16.73 0.15
N GLU A 279 -8.53 -16.12 1.01
CA GLU A 279 -9.62 -16.78 1.74
C GLU A 279 -11.00 -16.50 1.14
N ILE A 280 -11.07 -15.84 -0.01
CA ILE A 280 -12.32 -15.43 -0.63
C ILE A 280 -12.40 -15.94 -2.09
N ASP A 281 -13.50 -16.58 -2.44
CA ASP A 281 -13.83 -16.91 -3.81
C ASP A 281 -14.75 -15.86 -4.46
N ARG A 282 -15.05 -16.06 -5.76
CA ARG A 282 -15.90 -15.13 -6.51
C ARG A 282 -17.29 -14.99 -5.89
N ALA A 283 -17.94 -16.10 -5.55
CA ALA A 283 -19.31 -16.09 -5.05
C ALA A 283 -19.39 -15.32 -3.73
N ARG A 284 -18.42 -15.55 -2.85
CA ARG A 284 -18.35 -14.86 -1.57
C ARG A 284 -18.03 -13.36 -1.74
N LEU A 285 -17.11 -13.00 -2.63
CA LEU A 285 -16.82 -11.60 -2.92
C LEU A 285 -18.05 -10.87 -3.48
N GLU A 286 -18.77 -11.48 -4.41
CA GLU A 286 -20.01 -10.93 -4.95
C GLU A 286 -21.07 -10.71 -3.84
N GLU A 287 -21.21 -11.65 -2.91
CA GLU A 287 -22.13 -11.53 -1.77
C GLU A 287 -21.74 -10.35 -0.87
N LEU A 288 -20.45 -10.23 -0.51
CA LEU A 288 -19.95 -9.12 0.32
C LEU A 288 -20.16 -7.76 -0.37
N LEU A 289 -19.90 -7.66 -1.68
CA LEU A 289 -20.14 -6.44 -2.45
C LEU A 289 -21.62 -6.06 -2.50
N ARG A 290 -22.53 -7.02 -2.67
CA ARG A 290 -23.99 -6.77 -2.62
C ARG A 290 -24.42 -6.27 -1.23
N LYS A 291 -23.95 -6.92 -0.16
CA LYS A 291 -24.27 -6.51 1.22
C LYS A 291 -23.68 -5.15 1.57
N LEU A 292 -22.46 -4.84 1.07
CA LEU A 292 -21.86 -3.52 1.22
C LEU A 292 -22.75 -2.45 0.56
N ALA A 293 -23.17 -2.67 -0.69
CA ALA A 293 -24.05 -1.78 -1.44
C ALA A 293 -25.39 -1.55 -0.73
N GLN A 294 -25.97 -2.61 -0.15
CA GLN A 294 -27.24 -2.58 0.57
C GLN A 294 -27.10 -1.99 1.99
N GLY A 295 -25.89 -1.76 2.49
CA GLY A 295 -25.66 -1.31 3.86
C GLY A 295 -26.06 -2.35 4.92
N THR A 296 -26.05 -3.64 4.57
CA THR A 296 -26.42 -4.77 5.45
C THR A 296 -25.23 -5.60 5.92
N LEU A 297 -24.03 -5.34 5.39
CA LEU A 297 -22.82 -6.06 5.77
C LEU A 297 -22.44 -5.74 7.22
N THR A 298 -22.12 -6.77 8.00
CA THR A 298 -21.72 -6.61 9.40
C THR A 298 -20.23 -6.89 9.60
N ASN A 299 -19.65 -6.26 10.63
CA ASN A 299 -18.25 -6.48 11.01
C ASN A 299 -17.99 -7.94 11.39
N GLU A 300 -18.90 -8.52 12.19
CA GLU A 300 -18.82 -9.88 12.70
C GLU A 300 -18.84 -10.91 11.57
N GLU A 301 -19.64 -10.68 10.53
CA GLU A 301 -19.71 -11.56 9.36
C GLU A 301 -18.38 -11.64 8.63
N VAL A 302 -17.76 -10.49 8.35
CA VAL A 302 -16.48 -10.45 7.64
C VAL A 302 -15.34 -10.99 8.52
N PHE A 303 -15.35 -10.63 9.81
CA PHE A 303 -14.31 -11.09 10.75
C PHE A 303 -14.36 -12.61 10.98
N ALA A 304 -15.55 -13.20 11.10
CA ALA A 304 -15.73 -14.65 11.26
C ALA A 304 -15.30 -15.45 10.02
N ASP A 305 -15.36 -14.81 8.85
CA ASP A 305 -14.97 -15.38 7.54
C ASP A 305 -13.49 -15.12 7.23
N SER A 306 -12.64 -15.01 8.23
CA SER A 306 -11.20 -14.73 8.10
C SER A 306 -10.84 -13.35 7.51
N GLY A 307 -11.81 -12.46 7.31
CA GLY A 307 -11.57 -11.06 6.92
C GLY A 307 -11.13 -10.19 8.11
N HIS A 308 -10.87 -8.91 7.84
CA HIS A 308 -10.53 -7.93 8.88
C HIS A 308 -11.80 -7.34 9.51
N GLY A 309 -12.81 -7.00 8.69
CA GLY A 309 -14.07 -6.46 9.16
C GLY A 309 -14.83 -5.67 8.11
N ALA A 310 -15.97 -5.11 8.53
CA ALA A 310 -16.79 -4.20 7.74
C ALA A 310 -17.36 -3.07 8.61
N LEU A 311 -17.52 -1.89 7.98
CA LEU A 311 -18.17 -0.72 8.58
C LEU A 311 -19.20 -0.17 7.62
N ILE A 312 -20.44 0.02 8.10
CA ILE A 312 -21.48 0.79 7.42
C ILE A 312 -21.74 2.06 8.23
N ILE A 313 -21.52 3.24 7.61
CA ILE A 313 -21.67 4.54 8.28
C ILE A 313 -23.08 5.06 8.16
N LYS A 314 -23.62 5.03 6.95
CA LYS A 314 -24.99 5.50 6.66
C LYS A 314 -25.75 4.37 6.02
N ARG A 315 -26.84 3.94 6.66
CA ARG A 315 -27.82 3.06 5.99
C ARG A 315 -28.52 3.89 4.93
N LEU A 316 -28.62 3.34 3.74
CA LEU A 316 -29.40 3.96 2.67
C LEU A 316 -30.86 4.01 3.15
N HIS A 317 -31.33 5.19 3.55
CA HIS A 317 -32.76 5.39 3.77
C HIS A 317 -33.49 5.35 2.42
N GLU A 318 -34.27 4.30 2.23
CA GLU A 318 -35.50 4.11 1.41
C GLU A 318 -35.63 4.69 -0.02
N THR A 319 -34.61 5.30 -0.64
CA THR A 319 -34.84 5.96 -1.93
C THR A 319 -34.11 5.40 -3.15
N SER A 320 -33.29 4.35 -3.06
CA SER A 320 -32.54 3.91 -4.25
C SER A 320 -32.30 2.42 -4.46
N THR A 321 -32.68 1.52 -3.55
CA THR A 321 -32.67 0.09 -3.88
C THR A 321 -33.94 -0.57 -3.42
N GLN A 322 -34.84 -0.83 -4.38
CA GLN A 322 -35.83 -1.89 -4.21
C GLN A 322 -35.08 -3.22 -3.97
N PRO A 323 -35.61 -4.18 -3.20
CA PRO A 323 -35.06 -5.52 -3.14
C PRO A 323 -34.92 -6.07 -4.57
N GLY A 324 -33.69 -6.22 -5.09
CA GLY A 324 -33.41 -6.58 -6.47
C GLY A 324 -32.94 -5.44 -7.38
N GLY A 325 -32.70 -4.23 -6.87
CA GLY A 325 -32.13 -3.11 -7.65
C GLY A 325 -30.67 -3.36 -8.06
N ASP A 326 -30.28 -2.74 -9.19
CA ASP A 326 -28.92 -2.82 -9.71
C ASP A 326 -27.91 -2.29 -8.67
N LEU A 327 -26.74 -2.95 -8.56
CA LEU A 327 -25.62 -2.47 -7.75
C LEU A 327 -25.18 -1.08 -8.22
N PRO A 328 -24.64 -0.23 -7.31
CA PRO A 328 -23.87 0.93 -7.71
C PRO A 328 -22.75 0.54 -8.68
N PHE A 329 -22.27 1.50 -9.47
CA PHE A 329 -21.20 1.25 -10.43
C PHE A 329 -19.99 0.59 -9.73
N LEU A 330 -19.65 -0.64 -10.14
CA LEU A 330 -18.54 -1.40 -9.54
C LEU A 330 -17.27 -1.16 -10.35
N SER A 331 -16.34 -0.40 -9.79
CA SER A 331 -14.97 -0.23 -10.30
C SER A 331 -14.03 -1.20 -9.61
N VAL A 332 -13.21 -1.90 -10.39
CA VAL A 332 -12.23 -2.86 -9.86
C VAL A 332 -10.82 -2.53 -10.33
N THR A 333 -9.86 -2.73 -9.42
CA THR A 333 -8.43 -2.64 -9.69
C THR A 333 -7.68 -3.75 -8.95
N GLY A 334 -6.38 -3.81 -9.11
CA GLY A 334 -5.52 -4.79 -8.45
C GLY A 334 -5.22 -6.04 -9.29
N PRO A 335 -4.16 -6.76 -8.91
CA PRO A 335 -3.64 -7.89 -9.70
C PRO A 335 -4.55 -9.12 -9.72
N ARG A 336 -5.44 -9.26 -8.72
CA ARG A 336 -6.35 -10.41 -8.60
C ARG A 336 -7.78 -10.09 -9.08
N ARG A 337 -7.99 -8.99 -9.80
CA ARG A 337 -9.31 -8.57 -10.33
C ARG A 337 -10.00 -9.62 -11.19
N ALA A 338 -9.23 -10.53 -11.82
CA ALA A 338 -9.78 -11.67 -12.55
C ALA A 338 -10.65 -12.60 -11.68
N LEU A 339 -10.62 -12.48 -10.35
CA LEU A 339 -11.55 -13.16 -9.44
C LEU A 339 -13.01 -12.83 -9.76
N LEU A 340 -13.28 -11.65 -10.32
CA LEU A 340 -14.63 -11.23 -10.75
C LEU A 340 -14.89 -11.43 -12.26
N ASP A 341 -14.03 -12.14 -13.00
CA ASP A 341 -14.27 -12.45 -14.41
C ASP A 341 -15.54 -13.27 -14.57
N GLY A 342 -16.42 -12.83 -15.47
CA GLY A 342 -17.72 -13.47 -15.70
C GLY A 342 -18.75 -13.25 -14.57
N SER A 343 -18.50 -12.32 -13.67
CA SER A 343 -19.45 -11.90 -12.63
C SER A 343 -20.67 -11.18 -13.24
N GLU A 344 -21.86 -11.52 -12.73
CA GLU A 344 -23.10 -10.81 -13.07
C GLU A 344 -23.12 -9.35 -12.57
N LEU A 345 -22.21 -8.99 -11.64
CA LEU A 345 -22.07 -7.63 -11.12
C LEU A 345 -21.48 -6.66 -12.18
N LYS A 346 -21.02 -7.17 -13.33
CA LYS A 346 -20.47 -6.40 -14.46
C LYS A 346 -19.37 -5.42 -14.00
N PRO A 347 -18.30 -5.89 -13.33
CA PRO A 347 -17.24 -5.03 -12.84
C PRO A 347 -16.56 -4.27 -13.98
N TYR A 348 -16.28 -3.00 -13.75
CA TYR A 348 -15.50 -2.16 -14.65
C TYR A 348 -14.04 -2.13 -14.20
N ALA A 349 -13.14 -2.63 -15.01
CA ALA A 349 -11.71 -2.54 -14.75
C ALA A 349 -11.22 -1.11 -15.05
N CYS A 350 -10.97 -0.31 -14.00
CA CYS A 350 -10.59 1.10 -14.17
C CYS A 350 -9.18 1.23 -14.76
N THR A 351 -9.03 2.29 -15.58
CA THR A 351 -7.77 2.61 -16.27
C THR A 351 -7.49 4.10 -16.18
N PRO A 352 -7.24 4.64 -14.98
CA PRO A 352 -7.00 6.06 -14.80
C PRO A 352 -5.82 6.52 -15.68
N HIS A 353 -5.97 7.61 -16.40
CA HIS A 353 -4.99 8.11 -17.38
C HIS A 353 -4.49 7.02 -18.37
N GLY A 354 -5.34 6.04 -18.70
CA GLY A 354 -5.00 4.94 -19.60
C GLY A 354 -4.06 3.87 -19.01
N ASP A 355 -3.68 3.96 -17.73
CA ASP A 355 -2.70 3.06 -17.10
C ASP A 355 -3.21 2.48 -15.78
N MET A 356 -3.66 1.22 -15.81
CA MET A 356 -4.14 0.51 -14.63
C MET A 356 -3.03 0.17 -13.65
N MET A 357 -1.80 -0.07 -14.13
CA MET A 357 -0.72 -0.63 -13.31
C MET A 357 -0.29 0.30 -12.19
N ILE A 358 -0.30 1.61 -12.44
CA ILE A 358 0.13 2.63 -11.49
C ILE A 358 -1.05 3.38 -10.84
N THR A 359 -2.21 2.75 -10.75
CA THR A 359 -3.42 3.35 -10.15
C THR A 359 -3.14 3.92 -8.76
N GLY A 360 -2.37 3.22 -7.91
CA GLY A 360 -2.00 3.71 -6.58
C GLY A 360 -1.17 5.00 -6.61
N CYS A 361 -0.29 5.16 -7.61
CA CYS A 361 0.49 6.40 -7.77
C CYS A 361 -0.41 7.62 -8.07
N PHE A 362 -1.47 7.44 -8.87
CA PHE A 362 -2.44 8.52 -9.11
C PHE A 362 -3.21 8.87 -7.84
N GLY A 363 -3.58 7.86 -7.04
CA GLY A 363 -4.18 8.08 -5.71
C GLY A 363 -3.25 8.81 -4.75
N LEU A 364 -1.96 8.53 -4.78
CA LEU A 364 -0.95 9.25 -4.00
C LEU A 364 -0.83 10.71 -4.40
N LEU A 365 -0.88 11.04 -5.70
CA LEU A 365 -0.90 12.44 -6.16
C LEU A 365 -2.16 13.16 -5.68
N ARG A 366 -3.34 12.52 -5.80
CA ARG A 366 -4.61 13.06 -5.27
C ARG A 366 -4.52 13.29 -3.77
N ALA A 367 -4.05 12.28 -3.02
CA ALA A 367 -3.89 12.40 -1.58
C ALA A 367 -2.93 13.52 -1.18
N LEU A 368 -1.84 13.71 -1.93
CA LEU A 368 -0.90 14.80 -1.68
C LEU A 368 -1.53 16.16 -1.95
N ALA A 369 -2.31 16.32 -3.03
CA ALA A 369 -3.05 17.56 -3.31
C ALA A 369 -4.08 17.85 -2.20
N ASP A 370 -4.83 16.83 -1.74
CA ASP A 370 -5.85 16.96 -0.69
C ASP A 370 -5.26 17.32 0.70
N ASN A 371 -4.03 16.92 0.99
CA ASN A 371 -3.40 17.08 2.30
C ASN A 371 -2.24 18.12 2.33
N ASN A 372 -1.87 18.67 1.18
CA ASN A 372 -0.84 19.71 1.07
C ASN A 372 -1.27 20.85 0.13
N PRO A 373 -1.95 21.90 0.65
CA PRO A 373 -2.45 23.01 -0.15
C PRO A 373 -1.38 23.77 -0.94
N ALA A 374 -0.11 23.69 -0.52
CA ALA A 374 0.98 24.37 -1.23
C ALA A 374 1.35 23.67 -2.54
N LEU A 375 1.17 22.35 -2.62
CA LEU A 375 1.45 21.54 -3.82
C LEU A 375 0.21 21.34 -4.69
N ALA A 376 -1.01 21.50 -4.17
CA ALA A 376 -2.25 21.31 -4.90
C ALA A 376 -2.30 22.05 -6.25
N PRO A 377 -1.92 23.35 -6.37
CA PRO A 377 -1.94 24.07 -7.64
C PRO A 377 -1.03 23.46 -8.72
N ALA A 378 0.01 22.75 -8.35
CA ALA A 378 0.92 22.08 -9.31
C ALA A 378 0.41 20.70 -9.74
N ILE A 379 -0.42 20.06 -8.92
CA ILE A 379 -0.90 18.69 -9.12
C ILE A 379 -2.29 18.67 -9.78
N GLU A 380 -3.24 19.46 -9.25
CA GLU A 380 -4.65 19.43 -9.66
C GLU A 380 -4.90 19.60 -11.17
N PRO A 381 -4.13 20.44 -11.92
CA PRO A 381 -4.35 20.57 -13.36
C PRO A 381 -4.13 19.26 -14.14
N ALA A 382 -3.34 18.32 -13.60
CA ALA A 382 -3.08 17.03 -14.21
C ALA A 382 -4.05 15.92 -13.74
N LEU A 383 -4.91 16.23 -12.75
CA LEU A 383 -5.90 15.31 -12.18
C LEU A 383 -7.31 15.69 -12.62
N LEU A 384 -8.24 14.74 -12.52
CA LEU A 384 -9.66 15.04 -12.75
C LEU A 384 -10.19 16.00 -11.66
N PRO A 385 -11.18 16.87 -11.99
CA PRO A 385 -11.75 17.78 -10.99
C PRO A 385 -12.23 17.04 -9.73
N ALA A 386 -11.97 17.61 -8.56
CA ALA A 386 -12.46 17.05 -7.29
C ALA A 386 -14.00 17.00 -7.28
N PHE A 387 -14.58 16.09 -6.48
CA PHE A 387 -16.02 16.11 -6.24
C PHE A 387 -16.41 17.45 -5.60
N LYS A 388 -17.41 18.12 -6.17
CA LYS A 388 -17.99 19.27 -5.50
C LYS A 388 -18.83 18.72 -4.34
N LEU A 389 -18.34 18.90 -3.13
CA LEU A 389 -19.16 18.68 -1.93
C LEU A 389 -20.33 19.68 -2.00
N SER A 390 -21.56 19.14 -2.09
CA SER A 390 -22.80 19.92 -2.16
C SER A 390 -23.22 20.42 -0.77
#